data_b825095a0453c4521c1e444fa9b21251
#
_entry.id   b825095a0453c4521c1e444fa9b21251
#
_cell.length_a   1.000
_cell.length_b   1.000
_cell.length_c   1.000
_cell.angle_alpha   90.00
_cell.angle_beta   90.00
_cell.angle_gamma   90.00
#
_symmetry.space_group_name_H-M   'P 1'
#
loop_
_entity.id
_entity.type
_entity.pdbx_description
1 polymer ?
#
loop_
_entity_poly.entity_id
_entity_poly.type
_entity_poly.pdbx_seq_one_letter_code
_entity_poly.pdbx_strand_id
1 'polypeptide(L)'
;PLSMTILSQLDRNKDHNTYVFVLLGIAYSATIGGMGTLVGSPPNAIAASQLHLGFADWLMYGTPVMLVLFPIIIGWLYLVFKPKLGLRFAAEFEKIHMTKQRILTLIIFITVAILWIFGGYINPILSQLLGLPKPIGSFDSMVALSAAIVICVTGIASWKEVQDNTEWGVLFLFGGGLTLSSVLTHSGASKIMADGIVFVIEGGHYYVMALIVAAFIVILTEFTSNTASAALLVPIFISIAQALNMPPLGFAMIIGLGASCAFMMPVGTPPNAIVYATGFVKQSEMIRVGKFIDLTCMVIIATIAYLFWM
;
A
#
# COMPACT_ATOMS: atom_id res chain seq x y z
N PRO A 1 4.87 -20.44 -4.49
CA PRO A 1 5.02 -21.91 -4.46
C PRO A 1 3.68 -22.63 -4.47
N LEU A 2 2.82 -22.45 -3.46
CA LEU A 2 1.55 -23.18 -3.31
C LEU A 2 0.62 -23.04 -4.51
N SER A 3 0.46 -21.85 -5.06
CA SER A 3 -0.32 -21.62 -6.28
C SER A 3 0.24 -22.36 -7.50
N MET A 4 1.55 -22.44 -7.64
CA MET A 4 2.20 -23.16 -8.72
C MET A 4 1.99 -24.69 -8.59
N THR A 5 2.01 -25.21 -7.37
CA THR A 5 1.69 -26.63 -7.09
C THR A 5 0.25 -26.96 -7.47
N ILE A 6 -0.71 -26.08 -7.14
CA ILE A 6 -2.11 -26.23 -7.54
C ILE A 6 -2.24 -26.16 -9.07
N LEU A 7 -1.61 -25.17 -9.69
CA LEU A 7 -1.68 -24.97 -11.11
C LEU A 7 -0.99 -26.07 -11.92
N SER A 8 0.05 -26.73 -11.39
CA SER A 8 0.72 -27.85 -12.08
C SER A 8 -0.19 -29.05 -12.37
N GLN A 9 -1.33 -29.13 -11.68
CA GLN A 9 -2.34 -30.18 -11.89
C GLN A 9 -3.31 -29.87 -13.05
N LEU A 10 -3.23 -28.67 -13.64
CA LEU A 10 -4.06 -28.25 -14.76
C LEU A 10 -3.37 -28.42 -16.11
N ASP A 11 -4.16 -28.64 -17.17
CA ASP A 11 -3.65 -28.60 -18.53
C ASP A 11 -3.42 -27.13 -18.95
N ARG A 12 -2.15 -26.77 -19.14
CA ARG A 12 -1.74 -25.41 -19.47
C ARG A 12 -2.46 -24.83 -20.70
N ASN A 13 -2.71 -25.64 -21.70
CA ASN A 13 -3.33 -25.18 -22.94
C ASN A 13 -4.85 -25.05 -22.84
N LYS A 14 -5.50 -25.98 -22.10
CA LYS A 14 -6.95 -26.02 -21.95
C LYS A 14 -7.48 -25.10 -20.86
N ASP A 15 -6.65 -24.81 -19.85
CA ASP A 15 -7.04 -24.08 -18.65
C ASP A 15 -6.29 -22.77 -18.47
N HIS A 16 -5.71 -22.22 -19.56
CA HIS A 16 -4.90 -21.01 -19.55
C HIS A 16 -5.58 -19.83 -18.83
N ASN A 17 -6.86 -19.59 -19.10
CA ASN A 17 -7.60 -18.51 -18.43
C ASN A 17 -7.72 -18.70 -16.92
N THR A 18 -7.80 -19.96 -16.44
CA THR A 18 -7.81 -20.27 -15.01
C THR A 18 -6.44 -20.02 -14.39
N TYR A 19 -5.34 -20.35 -15.10
CA TYR A 19 -3.99 -20.00 -14.71
C TYR A 19 -3.82 -18.50 -14.51
N VAL A 20 -4.18 -17.71 -15.53
CA VAL A 20 -4.08 -16.24 -15.50
C VAL A 20 -4.92 -15.66 -14.37
N PHE A 21 -6.16 -16.13 -14.22
CA PHE A 21 -7.05 -15.71 -13.14
C PHE A 21 -6.45 -15.93 -11.76
N VAL A 22 -5.90 -17.12 -11.49
CA VAL A 22 -5.31 -17.45 -10.17
C VAL A 22 -4.05 -16.62 -9.93
N LEU A 23 -3.16 -16.54 -10.91
CA LEU A 23 -1.88 -15.83 -10.74
C LEU A 23 -2.09 -14.32 -10.58
N LEU A 24 -2.88 -13.70 -11.45
CA LEU A 24 -3.22 -12.28 -11.31
C LEU A 24 -4.08 -12.03 -10.07
N GLY A 25 -4.97 -12.96 -9.72
CA GLY A 25 -5.74 -12.90 -8.49
C GLY A 25 -4.87 -12.80 -7.25
N ILE A 26 -3.80 -13.61 -7.17
CA ILE A 26 -2.83 -13.54 -6.07
C ILE A 26 -2.05 -12.23 -6.09
N ALA A 27 -1.53 -11.81 -7.25
CA ALA A 27 -0.75 -10.58 -7.36
C ALA A 27 -1.57 -9.35 -6.98
N TYR A 28 -2.76 -9.22 -7.54
CA TYR A 28 -3.62 -8.06 -7.30
C TYR A 28 -4.23 -8.06 -5.88
N SER A 29 -4.55 -9.25 -5.35
CA SER A 29 -4.96 -9.37 -3.95
C SER A 29 -3.86 -8.97 -2.98
N ALA A 30 -2.59 -9.29 -3.27
CA ALA A 30 -1.47 -8.86 -2.46
C ALA A 30 -1.31 -7.33 -2.49
N THR A 31 -1.43 -6.71 -3.68
CA THR A 31 -1.35 -5.25 -3.84
C THR A 31 -2.48 -4.54 -3.10
N ILE A 32 -3.73 -4.96 -3.31
CA ILE A 32 -4.89 -4.35 -2.64
C ILE A 32 -4.88 -4.62 -1.13
N GLY A 33 -4.53 -5.84 -0.72
CA GLY A 33 -4.38 -6.18 0.71
C GLY A 33 -3.34 -5.30 1.40
N GLY A 34 -2.27 -4.93 0.68
CA GLY A 34 -1.26 -4.00 1.15
C GLY A 34 -1.79 -2.59 1.45
N MET A 35 -2.83 -2.13 0.76
CA MET A 35 -3.44 -0.81 1.03
C MET A 35 -4.10 -0.74 2.41
N GLY A 36 -4.58 -1.87 2.93
CA GLY A 36 -5.33 -1.93 4.19
C GLY A 36 -4.50 -1.59 5.43
N THR A 37 -3.19 -1.74 5.39
CA THR A 37 -2.32 -1.49 6.56
C THR A 37 -1.20 -0.52 6.25
N LEU A 38 -0.73 0.20 7.26
CA LEU A 38 0.34 1.17 7.13
C LEU A 38 1.64 0.55 6.57
N VAL A 39 1.97 -0.65 7.01
CA VAL A 39 3.20 -1.37 6.62
C VAL A 39 3.02 -2.23 5.37
N GLY A 40 1.83 -2.31 4.82
CA GLY A 40 1.53 -3.16 3.66
C GLY A 40 2.08 -2.62 2.34
N SER A 41 2.35 -1.30 2.25
CA SER A 41 2.95 -0.67 1.08
C SER A 41 3.75 0.58 1.50
N PRO A 42 4.95 0.82 0.92
CA PRO A 42 5.73 2.03 1.22
C PRO A 42 4.97 3.35 0.98
N PRO A 43 4.16 3.52 -0.08
CA PRO A 43 3.31 4.70 -0.25
C PRO A 43 2.39 5.01 0.93
N ASN A 44 1.84 3.98 1.59
CA ASN A 44 1.00 4.16 2.78
C ASN A 44 1.79 4.81 3.92
N ALA A 45 2.97 4.27 4.20
CA ALA A 45 3.84 4.78 5.25
C ALA A 45 4.28 6.22 4.97
N ILE A 46 4.52 6.58 3.70
CA ILE A 46 4.83 7.95 3.27
C ILE A 46 3.66 8.88 3.57
N ALA A 47 2.45 8.54 3.11
CA ALA A 47 1.26 9.35 3.33
C ALA A 47 0.95 9.49 4.83
N ALA A 48 1.00 8.39 5.58
CA ALA A 48 0.77 8.38 7.03
C ALA A 48 1.78 9.25 7.79
N SER A 49 3.06 9.14 7.44
CA SER A 49 4.13 9.95 8.06
C SER A 49 3.90 11.44 7.88
N GLN A 50 3.52 11.87 6.67
CA GLN A 50 3.25 13.28 6.35
C GLN A 50 1.99 13.81 7.04
N LEU A 51 1.03 12.95 7.30
CA LEU A 51 -0.24 13.26 7.98
C LEU A 51 -0.16 13.03 9.49
N HIS A 52 0.97 12.56 10.02
CA HIS A 52 1.16 12.16 11.43
C HIS A 52 0.16 11.09 11.89
N LEU A 53 -0.24 10.19 10.99
CA LEU A 53 -1.14 9.07 11.30
C LEU A 53 -0.36 7.89 11.86
N GLY A 54 -0.87 7.30 12.93
CA GLY A 54 -0.40 6.03 13.48
C GLY A 54 -0.95 4.81 12.71
N PHE A 55 -0.54 3.63 13.13
CA PHE A 55 -0.97 2.38 12.51
C PHE A 55 -2.49 2.18 12.62
N ALA A 56 -3.07 2.44 13.78
CA ALA A 56 -4.52 2.33 14.00
C ALA A 56 -5.32 3.35 13.19
N ASP A 57 -4.81 4.58 13.06
CA ASP A 57 -5.44 5.61 12.23
C ASP A 57 -5.48 5.19 10.76
N TRP A 58 -4.36 4.64 10.25
CA TRP A 58 -4.32 4.15 8.86
C TRP A 58 -5.34 3.04 8.61
N LEU A 59 -5.53 2.12 9.56
CA LEU A 59 -6.54 1.05 9.43
C LEU A 59 -7.95 1.61 9.21
N MET A 60 -8.29 2.74 9.85
CA MET A 60 -9.61 3.37 9.69
C MET A 60 -9.83 3.94 8.30
N TYR A 61 -8.76 4.34 7.60
CA TYR A 61 -8.85 4.89 6.25
C TYR A 61 -8.58 3.85 5.15
N GLY A 62 -7.52 3.08 5.30
CA GLY A 62 -7.06 2.14 4.27
C GLY A 62 -7.88 0.85 4.18
N THR A 63 -8.28 0.30 5.34
CA THR A 63 -9.05 -0.96 5.37
C THR A 63 -10.41 -0.87 4.67
N PRO A 64 -11.23 0.18 4.87
CA PRO A 64 -12.50 0.33 4.13
C PRO A 64 -12.28 0.38 2.61
N VAL A 65 -11.27 1.10 2.13
CA VAL A 65 -10.94 1.16 0.70
C VAL A 65 -10.56 -0.22 0.18
N MET A 66 -9.69 -0.93 0.89
CA MET A 66 -9.30 -2.31 0.57
C MET A 66 -10.52 -3.23 0.48
N LEU A 67 -11.42 -3.19 1.47
CA LEU A 67 -12.59 -4.04 1.52
C LEU A 67 -13.58 -3.77 0.37
N VAL A 68 -13.67 -2.54 -0.10
CA VAL A 68 -14.48 -2.17 -1.27
C VAL A 68 -13.82 -2.63 -2.56
N LEU A 69 -12.52 -2.37 -2.73
CA LEU A 69 -11.79 -2.68 -3.95
C LEU A 69 -11.60 -4.19 -4.17
N PHE A 70 -11.34 -4.95 -3.10
CA PHE A 70 -11.00 -6.37 -3.19
C PHE A 70 -12.03 -7.21 -3.95
N PRO A 71 -13.33 -7.22 -3.59
CA PRO A 71 -14.33 -8.00 -4.32
C PRO A 71 -14.52 -7.51 -5.76
N ILE A 72 -14.38 -6.22 -6.01
CA ILE A 72 -14.56 -5.63 -7.35
C ILE A 72 -13.43 -6.09 -8.28
N ILE A 73 -12.19 -6.14 -7.78
CA ILE A 73 -11.04 -6.60 -8.56
C ILE A 73 -11.15 -8.09 -8.90
N ILE A 74 -11.55 -8.91 -7.93
CA ILE A 74 -11.83 -10.33 -8.19
C ILE A 74 -12.97 -10.47 -9.21
N GLY A 75 -14.00 -9.61 -9.13
CA GLY A 75 -15.08 -9.54 -10.10
C GLY A 75 -14.59 -9.23 -11.53
N TRP A 76 -13.72 -8.22 -11.69
CA TRP A 76 -13.12 -7.90 -13.00
C TRP A 76 -12.27 -9.05 -13.55
N LEU A 77 -11.45 -9.68 -12.72
CA LEU A 77 -10.68 -10.85 -13.12
C LEU A 77 -11.60 -11.99 -13.59
N TYR A 78 -12.67 -12.24 -12.85
CA TYR A 78 -13.66 -13.26 -13.23
C TYR A 78 -14.37 -12.96 -14.55
N LEU A 79 -14.82 -11.72 -14.74
CA LEU A 79 -15.52 -11.28 -15.94
C LEU A 79 -14.64 -11.36 -17.20
N VAL A 80 -13.35 -10.99 -17.06
CA VAL A 80 -12.41 -10.95 -18.20
C VAL A 80 -11.90 -12.34 -18.56
N PHE A 81 -11.56 -13.18 -17.58
CA PHE A 81 -10.92 -14.48 -17.83
C PHE A 81 -11.87 -15.67 -17.77
N LYS A 82 -13.03 -15.53 -17.10
CA LYS A 82 -14.04 -16.60 -16.99
C LYS A 82 -13.43 -17.96 -16.62
N PRO A 83 -12.76 -18.06 -15.44
CA PRO A 83 -12.08 -19.28 -15.04
C PRO A 83 -13.03 -20.44 -14.83
N LYS A 84 -12.54 -21.67 -14.96
CA LYS A 84 -13.29 -22.87 -14.64
C LYS A 84 -13.22 -23.09 -13.12
N LEU A 85 -14.28 -22.74 -12.38
CA LEU A 85 -14.34 -22.86 -10.92
C LEU A 85 -14.64 -24.27 -10.39
N GLY A 86 -15.09 -25.18 -11.25
CA GLY A 86 -15.46 -26.56 -10.86
C GLY A 86 -14.30 -27.54 -10.74
N LEU A 87 -13.06 -27.08 -10.87
CA LEU A 87 -11.87 -27.90 -10.80
C LEU A 87 -11.57 -28.31 -9.34
N ARG A 88 -11.39 -29.60 -9.09
CA ARG A 88 -10.96 -30.10 -7.79
C ARG A 88 -9.46 -30.28 -7.79
N PHE A 89 -8.80 -29.69 -6.83
CA PHE A 89 -7.35 -29.80 -6.64
C PHE A 89 -7.05 -30.64 -5.41
N ALA A 90 -6.13 -31.58 -5.54
CA ALA A 90 -5.54 -32.26 -4.39
C ALA A 90 -4.37 -31.39 -3.88
N ALA A 91 -4.62 -30.55 -2.88
CA ALA A 91 -3.56 -29.80 -2.22
C ALA A 91 -2.94 -30.67 -1.14
N GLU A 92 -1.76 -31.22 -1.39
CA GLU A 92 -0.93 -31.80 -0.33
C GLU A 92 -0.24 -30.66 0.40
N PHE A 93 -0.70 -30.39 1.63
CA PHE A 93 -0.05 -29.39 2.49
C PHE A 93 1.09 -30.09 3.24
N GLU A 94 2.31 -29.67 2.98
CA GLU A 94 3.42 -30.04 3.86
C GLU A 94 3.14 -29.54 5.29
N LYS A 95 3.22 -30.46 6.26
CA LYS A 95 3.08 -30.08 7.68
C LYS A 95 4.27 -29.19 8.06
N ILE A 96 3.99 -27.94 8.32
CA ILE A 96 5.00 -26.98 8.79
C ILE A 96 5.36 -27.35 10.22
N HIS A 97 6.57 -27.87 10.44
CA HIS A 97 7.08 -28.11 11.78
C HIS A 97 7.35 -26.77 12.49
N MET A 98 6.64 -26.53 13.60
CA MET A 98 6.80 -25.33 14.42
C MET A 98 8.07 -25.41 15.25
N THR A 99 9.15 -24.82 14.77
CA THR A 99 10.41 -24.68 15.53
C THR A 99 10.28 -23.58 16.58
N LYS A 100 11.16 -23.58 17.60
CA LYS A 100 11.19 -22.53 18.63
C LYS A 100 11.33 -21.12 18.02
N GLN A 101 12.15 -20.97 16.99
CA GLN A 101 12.34 -19.69 16.28
C GLN A 101 11.06 -19.25 15.58
N ARG A 102 10.35 -20.17 14.90
CA ARG A 102 9.06 -19.83 14.24
C ARG A 102 8.00 -19.41 15.24
N ILE A 103 7.91 -20.09 16.38
CA ILE A 103 6.97 -19.73 17.45
C ILE A 103 7.33 -18.35 18.00
N LEU A 104 8.61 -18.08 18.27
CA LEU A 104 9.06 -16.78 18.78
C LEU A 104 8.80 -15.66 17.79
N THR A 105 9.04 -15.89 16.48
CA THR A 105 8.71 -14.93 15.43
C THR A 105 7.21 -14.59 15.42
N LEU A 106 6.35 -15.61 15.53
CA LEU A 106 4.89 -15.40 15.60
C LEU A 106 4.49 -14.61 16.85
N ILE A 107 5.09 -14.90 18.00
CA ILE A 107 4.83 -14.16 19.24
C ILE A 107 5.22 -12.70 19.07
N ILE A 108 6.41 -12.41 18.54
CA ILE A 108 6.86 -11.03 18.29
C ILE A 108 5.90 -10.32 17.33
N PHE A 109 5.55 -10.97 16.21
CA PHE A 109 4.64 -10.40 15.21
C PHE A 109 3.27 -10.06 15.82
N ILE A 110 2.66 -11.00 16.56
CA ILE A 110 1.36 -10.79 17.20
C ILE A 110 1.45 -9.68 18.25
N THR A 111 2.53 -9.66 19.03
CA THR A 111 2.76 -8.62 20.05
C THR A 111 2.85 -7.23 19.41
N VAL A 112 3.64 -7.08 18.34
CA VAL A 112 3.75 -5.82 17.60
C VAL A 112 2.40 -5.38 17.04
N ALA A 113 1.67 -6.31 16.41
CA ALA A 113 0.34 -6.02 15.86
C ALA A 113 -0.64 -5.53 16.94
N ILE A 114 -0.66 -6.18 18.11
CA ILE A 114 -1.49 -5.77 19.25
C ILE A 114 -1.08 -4.38 19.75
N LEU A 115 0.22 -4.14 19.92
CA LEU A 115 0.74 -2.84 20.37
C LEU A 115 0.40 -1.71 19.39
N TRP A 116 0.42 -1.95 18.10
CA TRP A 116 0.06 -0.97 17.07
C TRP A 116 -1.46 -0.72 17.00
N ILE A 117 -2.27 -1.78 17.00
CA ILE A 117 -3.73 -1.66 16.93
C ILE A 117 -4.30 -0.98 18.18
N PHE A 118 -3.80 -1.36 19.35
CA PHE A 118 -4.28 -0.83 20.63
C PHE A 118 -3.36 0.25 21.22
N GLY A 119 -2.45 0.82 20.43
CA GLY A 119 -1.47 1.82 20.85
C GLY A 119 -2.09 3.02 21.56
N GLY A 120 -3.23 3.50 21.10
CA GLY A 120 -3.97 4.60 21.74
C GLY A 120 -4.36 4.33 23.20
N TYR A 121 -4.63 3.07 23.56
CA TYR A 121 -4.95 2.65 24.93
C TYR A 121 -3.70 2.24 25.72
N ILE A 122 -2.75 1.55 25.08
CA ILE A 122 -1.57 0.97 25.74
C ILE A 122 -0.55 2.06 26.06
N ASN A 123 -0.31 2.99 25.15
CA ASN A 123 0.70 4.03 25.30
C ASN A 123 0.55 4.89 26.58
N PRO A 124 -0.66 5.43 26.91
CA PRO A 124 -0.82 6.17 28.17
C PRO A 124 -0.51 5.33 29.41
N ILE A 125 -0.98 4.08 29.45
CA ILE A 125 -0.76 3.15 30.56
C ILE A 125 0.74 2.85 30.71
N LEU A 126 1.41 2.51 29.62
CA LEU A 126 2.85 2.21 29.61
C LEU A 126 3.67 3.44 30.03
N SER A 127 3.30 4.62 29.54
CA SER A 127 3.99 5.87 29.89
C SER A 127 3.87 6.18 31.36
N GLN A 128 2.70 5.97 31.96
CA GLN A 128 2.48 6.14 33.41
C GLN A 128 3.31 5.13 34.22
N LEU A 129 3.37 3.86 33.81
CA LEU A 129 4.19 2.84 34.46
C LEU A 129 5.68 3.18 34.41
N LEU A 130 6.14 3.80 33.32
CA LEU A 130 7.53 4.23 33.13
C LEU A 130 7.84 5.59 33.81
N GLY A 131 6.86 6.21 34.47
CA GLY A 131 7.02 7.51 35.16
C GLY A 131 7.18 8.68 34.17
N LEU A 132 6.74 8.53 32.92
CA LEU A 132 6.82 9.59 31.92
C LEU A 132 5.69 10.61 32.11
N PRO A 133 5.99 11.92 31.99
CA PRO A 133 4.99 12.98 32.19
C PRO A 133 3.94 13.07 31.06
N LYS A 134 4.21 12.47 29.90
CA LYS A 134 3.33 12.46 28.73
C LYS A 134 3.44 11.12 28.00
N PRO A 135 2.40 10.72 27.23
CA PRO A 135 2.48 9.58 26.34
C PRO A 135 3.64 9.70 25.34
N ILE A 136 4.19 8.56 24.94
CA ILE A 136 5.32 8.49 24.01
C ILE A 136 4.84 8.99 22.64
N GLY A 137 5.46 10.06 22.12
CA GLY A 137 5.01 10.73 20.90
C GLY A 137 5.14 9.91 19.62
N SER A 138 6.09 8.97 19.56
CA SER A 138 6.32 8.08 18.41
C SER A 138 6.22 6.63 18.83
N PHE A 139 5.10 6.27 19.47
CA PHE A 139 4.89 4.95 20.07
C PHE A 139 5.08 3.82 19.04
N ASP A 140 4.44 3.92 17.87
CA ASP A 140 4.51 2.89 16.82
C ASP A 140 5.96 2.67 16.32
N SER A 141 6.71 3.75 16.17
CA SER A 141 8.13 3.68 15.79
C SER A 141 8.99 3.03 16.88
N MET A 142 8.72 3.35 18.15
CA MET A 142 9.42 2.72 19.29
C MET A 142 9.13 1.21 19.33
N VAL A 143 7.89 0.81 19.12
CA VAL A 143 7.49 -0.61 19.06
C VAL A 143 8.22 -1.32 17.91
N ALA A 144 8.26 -0.72 16.71
CA ALA A 144 8.94 -1.29 15.55
C ALA A 144 10.46 -1.47 15.80
N LEU A 145 11.13 -0.44 16.32
CA LEU A 145 12.56 -0.50 16.62
C LEU A 145 12.86 -1.52 17.72
N SER A 146 12.04 -1.58 18.77
CA SER A 146 12.18 -2.58 19.83
C SER A 146 12.04 -4.00 19.29
N ALA A 147 11.07 -4.25 18.41
CA ALA A 147 10.89 -5.54 17.76
C ALA A 147 12.10 -5.92 16.89
N ALA A 148 12.64 -4.98 16.11
CA ALA A 148 13.85 -5.20 15.30
C ALA A 148 15.06 -5.59 16.19
N ILE A 149 15.25 -4.91 17.32
CA ILE A 149 16.30 -5.24 18.29
C ILE A 149 16.07 -6.65 18.87
N VAL A 150 14.85 -6.97 19.28
CA VAL A 150 14.51 -8.29 19.86
C VAL A 150 14.77 -9.40 18.83
N ILE A 151 14.43 -9.22 17.57
CA ILE A 151 14.69 -10.19 16.48
C ILE A 151 16.18 -10.46 16.35
N CYS A 152 17.02 -9.43 16.41
CA CYS A 152 18.48 -9.57 16.34
C CYS A 152 19.06 -10.23 17.60
N VAL A 153 18.64 -9.78 18.78
CA VAL A 153 19.16 -10.29 20.08
C VAL A 153 18.77 -11.77 20.29
N THR A 154 17.58 -12.15 19.86
CA THR A 154 17.11 -13.54 19.97
C THR A 154 17.68 -14.47 18.88
N GLY A 155 18.47 -13.94 17.94
CA GLY A 155 19.09 -14.73 16.87
C GLY A 155 18.08 -15.27 15.83
N ILE A 156 16.91 -14.67 15.72
CA ILE A 156 15.94 -14.99 14.64
C ILE A 156 16.51 -14.53 13.30
N ALA A 157 17.10 -13.32 13.27
CA ALA A 157 17.85 -12.82 12.14
C ALA A 157 19.16 -12.19 12.65
N SER A 158 20.24 -12.36 11.91
CA SER A 158 21.50 -11.66 12.17
C SER A 158 21.41 -10.21 11.74
N TRP A 159 22.20 -9.32 12.35
CA TRP A 159 22.29 -7.93 11.93
C TRP A 159 22.65 -7.79 10.45
N LYS A 160 23.53 -8.66 9.95
CA LYS A 160 23.91 -8.67 8.54
C LYS A 160 22.71 -8.97 7.63
N GLU A 161 21.90 -9.97 7.96
CA GLU A 161 20.68 -10.28 7.20
C GLU A 161 19.70 -9.11 7.22
N VAL A 162 19.53 -8.43 8.34
CA VAL A 162 18.69 -7.23 8.45
C VAL A 162 19.26 -6.12 7.55
N GLN A 163 20.57 -5.87 7.63
CA GLN A 163 21.24 -4.82 6.84
C GLN A 163 21.13 -5.09 5.33
N ASP A 164 21.37 -6.33 4.91
CA ASP A 164 21.40 -6.71 3.49
C ASP A 164 20.00 -6.74 2.88
N ASN A 165 18.94 -6.99 3.67
CA ASN A 165 17.56 -7.08 3.19
C ASN A 165 16.72 -5.83 3.48
N THR A 166 17.29 -4.78 4.08
CA THR A 166 16.59 -3.51 4.31
C THR A 166 16.79 -2.59 3.12
N GLU A 167 15.69 -2.07 2.58
CA GLU A 167 15.70 -1.09 1.50
C GLU A 167 16.06 0.31 2.01
N TRP A 168 17.32 0.54 2.34
CA TRP A 168 17.83 1.81 2.90
C TRP A 168 17.50 3.03 2.03
N GLY A 169 17.37 2.85 0.71
CA GLY A 169 16.97 3.90 -0.22
C GLY A 169 15.61 4.51 0.09
N VAL A 170 14.70 3.75 0.70
CA VAL A 170 13.37 4.25 1.13
C VAL A 170 13.51 5.32 2.21
N LEU A 171 14.47 5.20 3.14
CA LEU A 171 14.73 6.21 4.18
C LEU A 171 15.18 7.54 3.58
N PHE A 172 16.04 7.50 2.54
CA PHE A 172 16.45 8.71 1.82
C PHE A 172 15.30 9.34 1.05
N LEU A 173 14.42 8.54 0.45
CA LEU A 173 13.21 9.03 -0.21
C LEU A 173 12.27 9.73 0.79
N PHE A 174 12.06 9.17 1.99
CA PHE A 174 11.29 9.81 3.05
C PHE A 174 11.90 11.15 3.46
N GLY A 175 13.18 11.17 3.80
CA GLY A 175 13.89 12.39 4.20
C GLY A 175 13.88 13.45 3.09
N GLY A 176 14.11 13.03 1.84
CA GLY A 176 14.03 13.89 0.66
C GLY A 176 12.63 14.48 0.46
N GLY A 177 11.58 13.66 0.60
CA GLY A 177 10.18 14.12 0.51
C GLY A 177 9.82 15.15 1.58
N LEU A 178 10.22 14.91 2.84
CA LEU A 178 10.03 15.88 3.93
C LEU A 178 10.75 17.20 3.66
N THR A 179 11.99 17.12 3.20
CA THR A 179 12.79 18.30 2.85
C THR A 179 12.15 19.07 1.69
N LEU A 180 11.71 18.37 0.65
CA LEU A 180 11.04 18.98 -0.50
C LEU A 180 9.75 19.69 -0.08
N SER A 181 8.91 19.08 0.76
CA SER A 181 7.71 19.71 1.32
C SER A 181 8.04 21.02 2.04
N SER A 182 9.05 20.99 2.91
CA SER A 182 9.51 22.18 3.63
C SER A 182 9.97 23.28 2.68
N VAL A 183 10.79 22.95 1.68
CA VAL A 183 11.30 23.90 0.68
C VAL A 183 10.16 24.50 -0.15
N LEU A 184 9.23 23.68 -0.64
CA LEU A 184 8.08 24.14 -1.42
C LEU A 184 7.18 25.09 -0.63
N THR A 185 6.95 24.79 0.65
CA THR A 185 6.13 25.63 1.53
C THR A 185 6.82 26.98 1.82
N HIS A 186 8.11 26.95 2.21
CA HIS A 186 8.84 28.16 2.56
C HIS A 186 9.18 29.05 1.35
N SER A 187 9.38 28.47 0.17
CA SER A 187 9.64 29.22 -1.07
C SER A 187 8.38 29.85 -1.67
N GLY A 188 7.19 29.48 -1.22
CA GLY A 188 5.92 29.88 -1.82
C GLY A 188 5.57 29.14 -3.11
N ALA A 189 6.39 28.20 -3.55
CA ALA A 189 6.16 27.42 -4.77
C ALA A 189 4.84 26.63 -4.69
N SER A 190 4.48 26.11 -3.51
CA SER A 190 3.20 25.43 -3.28
C SER A 190 2.01 26.30 -3.62
N LYS A 191 2.08 27.60 -3.31
CA LYS A 191 1.00 28.55 -3.64
C LYS A 191 0.88 28.75 -5.15
N ILE A 192 1.99 28.91 -5.86
CA ILE A 192 2.00 29.05 -7.33
C ILE A 192 1.41 27.80 -7.98
N MET A 193 1.76 26.60 -7.47
CA MET A 193 1.22 25.34 -7.97
C MET A 193 -0.29 25.23 -7.69
N ALA A 194 -0.74 25.65 -6.49
CA ALA A 194 -2.15 25.68 -6.13
C ALA A 194 -2.93 26.66 -7.03
N ASP A 195 -2.42 27.87 -7.25
CA ASP A 195 -3.04 28.85 -8.13
C ASP A 195 -3.16 28.32 -9.58
N GLY A 196 -2.14 27.60 -10.06
CA GLY A 196 -2.17 26.92 -11.35
C GLY A 196 -3.24 25.84 -11.44
N ILE A 197 -3.42 25.06 -10.38
CA ILE A 197 -4.48 24.02 -10.32
C ILE A 197 -5.86 24.70 -10.28
N VAL A 198 -6.04 25.74 -9.48
CA VAL A 198 -7.28 26.51 -9.42
C VAL A 198 -7.64 27.06 -10.80
N PHE A 199 -6.68 27.64 -11.52
CA PHE A 199 -6.90 28.19 -12.87
C PHE A 199 -7.40 27.08 -13.85
N VAL A 200 -6.89 25.86 -13.76
CA VAL A 200 -7.32 24.73 -14.60
C VAL A 200 -8.70 24.21 -14.20
N ILE A 201 -9.07 24.36 -12.93
CA ILE A 201 -10.32 23.80 -12.36
C ILE A 201 -11.34 24.93 -12.04
N GLU A 202 -11.12 26.14 -12.56
CA GLU A 202 -11.96 27.30 -12.27
C GLU A 202 -13.46 26.99 -12.47
N GLY A 203 -14.22 26.94 -11.36
CA GLY A 203 -15.60 26.47 -11.32
C GLY A 203 -15.80 24.96 -11.19
N GLY A 204 -14.72 24.16 -11.05
CA GLY A 204 -14.79 22.71 -10.88
C GLY A 204 -15.21 22.29 -9.47
N HIS A 205 -16.10 21.28 -9.39
CA HIS A 205 -16.43 20.62 -8.12
C HIS A 205 -15.20 19.90 -7.55
N TYR A 206 -15.03 19.89 -6.22
CA TYR A 206 -13.96 19.15 -5.52
C TYR A 206 -13.85 17.68 -5.94
N TYR A 207 -14.97 17.07 -6.33
CA TYR A 207 -14.98 15.72 -6.87
C TYR A 207 -14.19 15.58 -8.18
N VAL A 208 -14.31 16.56 -9.09
CA VAL A 208 -13.55 16.56 -10.36
C VAL A 208 -12.06 16.69 -10.08
N MET A 209 -11.68 17.53 -9.11
CA MET A 209 -10.30 17.67 -8.65
C MET A 209 -9.77 16.34 -8.09
N ALA A 210 -10.54 15.68 -7.21
CA ALA A 210 -10.17 14.39 -6.65
C ALA A 210 -9.97 13.34 -7.76
N LEU A 211 -10.85 13.32 -8.76
CA LEU A 211 -10.77 12.39 -9.89
C LEU A 211 -9.54 12.64 -10.78
N ILE A 212 -9.23 13.91 -11.06
CA ILE A 212 -8.04 14.29 -11.85
C ILE A 212 -6.76 13.86 -11.11
N VAL A 213 -6.68 14.13 -9.81
CA VAL A 213 -5.52 13.74 -8.99
C VAL A 213 -5.39 12.22 -8.90
N ALA A 214 -6.50 11.50 -8.71
CA ALA A 214 -6.50 10.04 -8.71
C ALA A 214 -6.07 9.46 -10.07
N ALA A 215 -6.59 10.01 -11.16
CA ALA A 215 -6.20 9.62 -12.51
C ALA A 215 -4.70 9.87 -12.76
N PHE A 216 -4.21 11.04 -12.37
CA PHE A 216 -2.81 11.41 -12.53
C PHE A 216 -1.88 10.43 -11.81
N ILE A 217 -2.12 10.13 -10.52
CA ILE A 217 -1.24 9.24 -9.77
C ILE A 217 -1.32 7.79 -10.28
N VAL A 218 -2.51 7.26 -10.57
CA VAL A 218 -2.68 5.89 -11.05
C VAL A 218 -2.01 5.69 -12.42
N ILE A 219 -2.15 6.65 -13.34
CA ILE A 219 -1.46 6.57 -14.63
C ILE A 219 0.05 6.70 -14.46
N LEU A 220 0.51 7.63 -13.64
CA LEU A 220 1.93 7.86 -13.42
C LEU A 220 2.61 6.62 -12.82
N THR A 221 1.99 6.00 -11.82
CA THR A 221 2.58 4.86 -11.09
C THR A 221 2.73 3.59 -11.93
N GLU A 222 2.01 3.47 -13.04
CA GLU A 222 2.21 2.38 -14.01
C GLU A 222 3.61 2.39 -14.64
N PHE A 223 4.22 3.56 -14.78
CA PHE A 223 5.49 3.76 -15.48
C PHE A 223 6.64 4.15 -14.54
N THR A 224 6.34 4.41 -13.27
CA THR A 224 7.32 4.90 -12.29
C THR A 224 7.28 4.07 -11.01
N SER A 225 8.24 4.27 -10.12
CA SER A 225 8.24 3.62 -8.80
C SER A 225 7.12 4.19 -7.93
N ASN A 226 6.25 3.33 -7.41
CA ASN A 226 5.15 3.68 -6.49
C ASN A 226 5.67 4.46 -5.28
N THR A 227 6.77 3.98 -4.70
CA THR A 227 7.42 4.61 -3.54
C THR A 227 7.96 5.99 -3.88
N ALA A 228 8.66 6.13 -5.02
CA ALA A 228 9.22 7.41 -5.44
C ALA A 228 8.11 8.40 -5.81
N SER A 229 7.06 7.95 -6.48
CA SER A 229 5.89 8.78 -6.81
C SER A 229 5.20 9.30 -5.55
N ALA A 230 4.96 8.44 -4.56
CA ALA A 230 4.37 8.85 -3.30
C ALA A 230 5.29 9.81 -2.53
N ALA A 231 6.59 9.52 -2.45
CA ALA A 231 7.55 10.37 -1.73
C ALA A 231 7.65 11.78 -2.32
N LEU A 232 7.52 11.90 -3.63
CA LEU A 232 7.52 13.19 -4.32
C LEU A 232 6.17 13.90 -4.20
N LEU A 233 5.08 13.20 -4.47
CA LEU A 233 3.79 13.85 -4.69
C LEU A 233 2.98 14.07 -3.41
N VAL A 234 3.06 13.18 -2.40
CA VAL A 234 2.32 13.39 -1.14
C VAL A 234 2.63 14.75 -0.52
N PRO A 235 3.90 15.14 -0.28
CA PRO A 235 4.19 16.45 0.30
C PRO A 235 3.77 17.62 -0.59
N ILE A 236 3.87 17.49 -1.92
CA ILE A 236 3.44 18.51 -2.86
C ILE A 236 1.93 18.73 -2.75
N PHE A 237 1.14 17.66 -2.81
CA PHE A 237 -0.32 17.77 -2.77
C PHE A 237 -0.86 18.16 -1.39
N ILE A 238 -0.17 17.81 -0.29
CA ILE A 238 -0.46 18.37 1.04
C ILE A 238 -0.27 19.88 1.05
N SER A 239 0.84 20.38 0.49
CA SER A 239 1.12 21.81 0.42
C SER A 239 0.10 22.55 -0.46
N ILE A 240 -0.35 21.94 -1.56
CA ILE A 240 -1.41 22.45 -2.43
C ILE A 240 -2.74 22.51 -1.66
N ALA A 241 -3.13 21.44 -0.96
CA ALA A 241 -4.33 21.40 -0.15
C ALA A 241 -4.36 22.55 0.88
N GLN A 242 -3.24 22.74 1.59
CA GLN A 242 -3.09 23.84 2.57
C GLN A 242 -3.24 25.22 1.92
N ALA A 243 -2.63 25.42 0.75
CA ALA A 243 -2.74 26.69 0.01
C ALA A 243 -4.17 26.97 -0.50
N LEU A 244 -4.96 25.91 -0.76
CA LEU A 244 -6.38 25.98 -1.14
C LEU A 244 -7.33 26.02 0.07
N ASN A 245 -6.81 26.04 1.31
CA ASN A 245 -7.58 25.91 2.55
C ASN A 245 -8.45 24.63 2.59
N MET A 246 -7.95 23.54 2.01
CA MET A 246 -8.60 22.21 2.02
C MET A 246 -7.94 21.29 3.04
N PRO A 247 -8.67 20.27 3.57
CA PRO A 247 -8.06 19.25 4.39
C PRO A 247 -6.97 18.49 3.62
N PRO A 248 -5.73 18.41 4.15
CA PRO A 248 -4.63 17.72 3.45
C PRO A 248 -4.82 16.22 3.36
N LEU A 249 -5.70 15.65 4.21
CA LEU A 249 -5.98 14.22 4.27
C LEU A 249 -6.44 13.67 2.92
N GLY A 250 -7.38 14.35 2.25
CA GLY A 250 -7.97 13.86 0.99
C GLY A 250 -6.92 13.63 -0.10
N PHE A 251 -6.10 14.64 -0.39
CA PHE A 251 -5.06 14.51 -1.41
C PHE A 251 -3.96 13.53 -1.03
N ALA A 252 -3.52 13.55 0.23
CA ALA A 252 -2.49 12.62 0.68
C ALA A 252 -2.94 11.16 0.59
N MET A 253 -4.21 10.88 0.90
CA MET A 253 -4.78 9.54 0.77
C MET A 253 -4.97 9.14 -0.70
N ILE A 254 -5.43 10.05 -1.57
CA ILE A 254 -5.53 9.78 -3.01
C ILE A 254 -4.16 9.40 -3.58
N ILE A 255 -3.11 10.17 -3.26
CA ILE A 255 -1.75 9.88 -3.75
C ILE A 255 -1.21 8.60 -3.11
N GLY A 256 -1.34 8.43 -1.79
CA GLY A 256 -0.80 7.26 -1.08
C GLY A 256 -1.42 5.94 -1.55
N LEU A 257 -2.74 5.88 -1.63
CA LEU A 257 -3.46 4.68 -2.09
C LEU A 257 -3.36 4.52 -3.62
N GLY A 258 -3.50 5.63 -4.37
CA GLY A 258 -3.42 5.62 -5.82
C GLY A 258 -2.05 5.21 -6.34
N ALA A 259 -0.96 5.56 -5.64
CA ALA A 259 0.38 5.12 -5.99
C ALA A 259 0.57 3.60 -5.91
N SER A 260 -0.29 2.88 -5.19
CA SER A 260 -0.28 1.42 -5.16
C SER A 260 -1.15 0.78 -6.26
N CYS A 261 -1.93 1.58 -7.01
CA CYS A 261 -2.79 1.11 -8.10
C CYS A 261 -2.01 1.05 -9.41
N ALA A 262 -1.29 -0.04 -9.64
CA ALA A 262 -0.56 -0.30 -10.88
C ALA A 262 -0.80 -1.76 -11.29
N PHE A 263 -1.81 -1.99 -12.12
CA PHE A 263 -2.31 -3.32 -12.48
C PHE A 263 -2.08 -3.69 -13.95
N MET A 264 -1.66 -2.75 -14.80
CA MET A 264 -1.44 -3.00 -16.23
C MET A 264 -0.02 -3.53 -16.53
N MET A 265 0.99 -3.03 -15.82
CA MET A 265 2.39 -3.32 -16.16
C MET A 265 3.02 -4.36 -15.22
N PRO A 266 3.87 -5.27 -15.75
CA PRO A 266 4.63 -6.21 -14.91
C PRO A 266 5.55 -5.50 -13.90
N VAL A 267 6.09 -4.35 -14.27
CA VAL A 267 7.01 -3.57 -13.42
C VAL A 267 6.27 -2.70 -12.39
N GLY A 268 4.94 -2.57 -12.50
CA GLY A 268 4.14 -1.68 -11.66
C GLY A 268 4.20 -2.05 -10.17
N THR A 269 4.20 -3.35 -9.85
CA THR A 269 4.34 -3.81 -8.45
C THR A 269 5.19 -5.08 -8.37
N PRO A 270 5.87 -5.35 -7.22
CA PRO A 270 6.62 -6.60 -7.04
C PRO A 270 5.77 -7.86 -7.25
N PRO A 271 4.53 -7.97 -6.75
CA PRO A 271 3.66 -9.11 -7.05
C PRO A 271 3.40 -9.33 -8.54
N ASN A 272 3.23 -8.25 -9.32
CA ASN A 272 3.06 -8.31 -10.76
C ASN A 272 4.31 -8.90 -11.44
N ALA A 273 5.49 -8.40 -11.06
CA ALA A 273 6.76 -8.88 -11.60
C ALA A 273 6.99 -10.37 -11.32
N ILE A 274 6.68 -10.83 -10.09
CA ILE A 274 6.79 -12.25 -9.69
C ILE A 274 5.89 -13.12 -10.57
N VAL A 275 4.64 -12.73 -10.74
CA VAL A 275 3.67 -13.49 -11.52
C VAL A 275 4.04 -13.49 -13.01
N TYR A 276 4.45 -12.36 -13.55
CA TYR A 276 4.90 -12.24 -14.93
C TYR A 276 6.15 -13.09 -15.21
N ALA A 277 7.11 -13.13 -14.27
CA ALA A 277 8.33 -13.94 -14.38
C ALA A 277 8.06 -15.45 -14.46
N THR A 278 6.87 -15.93 -14.06
CA THR A 278 6.47 -17.33 -14.23
C THR A 278 6.34 -17.75 -15.70
N GLY A 279 6.21 -16.79 -16.63
CA GLY A 279 5.98 -17.00 -18.06
C GLY A 279 4.58 -17.54 -18.40
N PHE A 280 3.66 -17.60 -17.43
CA PHE A 280 2.27 -18.05 -17.68
C PHE A 280 1.33 -16.91 -18.01
N VAL A 281 1.66 -15.68 -17.61
CA VAL A 281 0.85 -14.48 -17.82
C VAL A 281 1.55 -13.58 -18.83
N LYS A 282 0.82 -13.14 -19.85
CA LYS A 282 1.31 -12.19 -20.85
C LYS A 282 1.02 -10.76 -20.40
N GLN A 283 1.89 -9.82 -20.75
CA GLN A 283 1.67 -8.40 -20.48
C GLN A 283 0.34 -7.90 -21.07
N SER A 284 -0.03 -8.38 -22.25
CA SER A 284 -1.31 -8.03 -22.90
C SER A 284 -2.53 -8.47 -22.08
N GLU A 285 -2.42 -9.54 -21.30
CA GLU A 285 -3.47 -10.02 -20.40
C GLU A 285 -3.58 -9.15 -19.16
N MET A 286 -2.43 -8.70 -18.61
CA MET A 286 -2.39 -7.73 -17.52
C MET A 286 -3.02 -6.41 -17.96
N ILE A 287 -2.61 -5.84 -19.10
CA ILE A 287 -3.20 -4.61 -19.66
C ILE A 287 -4.70 -4.77 -19.91
N ARG A 288 -5.13 -5.95 -20.40
CA ARG A 288 -6.54 -6.20 -20.71
C ARG A 288 -7.45 -6.07 -19.51
N VAL A 289 -7.05 -6.56 -18.35
CA VAL A 289 -7.86 -6.46 -17.11
C VAL A 289 -7.47 -5.25 -16.28
N GLY A 290 -6.17 -4.91 -16.20
CA GLY A 290 -5.62 -3.82 -15.41
C GLY A 290 -6.28 -2.49 -15.70
N LYS A 291 -6.50 -2.13 -16.96
CA LYS A 291 -7.15 -0.87 -17.34
C LYS A 291 -8.54 -0.68 -16.71
N PHE A 292 -9.33 -1.76 -16.55
CA PHE A 292 -10.64 -1.68 -15.91
C PHE A 292 -10.48 -1.54 -14.38
N ILE A 293 -9.50 -2.24 -13.82
CA ILE A 293 -9.18 -2.17 -12.40
C ILE A 293 -8.67 -0.78 -12.04
N ASP A 294 -7.72 -0.23 -12.80
CA ASP A 294 -7.15 1.10 -12.58
C ASP A 294 -8.23 2.18 -12.67
N LEU A 295 -9.07 2.14 -13.71
CA LEU A 295 -10.20 3.06 -13.83
C LEU A 295 -11.14 2.96 -12.62
N THR A 296 -11.42 1.74 -12.17
CA THR A 296 -12.26 1.51 -10.99
C THR A 296 -11.62 2.07 -9.72
N CYS A 297 -10.31 1.85 -9.54
CA CYS A 297 -9.56 2.41 -8.42
C CYS A 297 -9.58 3.94 -8.42
N MET A 298 -9.35 4.58 -9.58
CA MET A 298 -9.42 6.05 -9.73
C MET A 298 -10.77 6.58 -9.25
N VAL A 299 -11.87 6.00 -9.73
CA VAL A 299 -13.23 6.45 -9.39
C VAL A 299 -13.53 6.21 -7.91
N ILE A 300 -13.23 5.02 -7.38
CA ILE A 300 -13.56 4.66 -6.00
C ILE A 300 -12.73 5.49 -5.02
N ILE A 301 -11.43 5.61 -5.22
CA ILE A 301 -10.55 6.39 -4.33
C ILE A 301 -10.96 7.87 -4.36
N ALA A 302 -11.21 8.44 -5.53
CA ALA A 302 -11.68 9.82 -5.66
C ALA A 302 -13.05 10.04 -4.98
N THR A 303 -13.96 9.08 -5.12
CA THR A 303 -15.29 9.17 -4.51
C THR A 303 -15.21 9.09 -2.98
N ILE A 304 -14.42 8.16 -2.45
CA ILE A 304 -14.24 8.03 -1.00
C ILE A 304 -13.54 9.28 -0.45
N ALA A 305 -12.52 9.79 -1.15
CA ALA A 305 -11.83 11.00 -0.73
C ALA A 305 -12.77 12.20 -0.70
N TYR A 306 -13.58 12.39 -1.72
CA TYR A 306 -14.55 13.48 -1.78
C TYR A 306 -15.61 13.40 -0.68
N LEU A 307 -16.12 12.20 -0.39
CA LEU A 307 -17.22 12.03 0.57
C LEU A 307 -16.77 12.08 2.03
N PHE A 308 -15.54 11.67 2.33
CA PHE A 308 -15.12 11.43 3.72
C PHE A 308 -13.83 12.17 4.12
N TRP A 309 -13.02 12.66 3.17
CA TRP A 309 -11.69 13.19 3.48
C TRP A 309 -11.46 14.63 2.98
N MET A 310 -12.34 15.15 2.15
CA MET A 310 -12.37 16.55 1.65
C MET A 310 -13.58 17.32 2.20
#